data_ca63293ba1da4e9bba1762452a848cb1
#
_entry.id   ca63293ba1da4e9bba1762452a848cb1
#
_cell.length_a   1.000
_cell.length_b   1.000
_cell.length_c   1.000
_cell.angle_alpha   90.00
_cell.angle_beta   90.00
_cell.angle_gamma   90.00
#
_symmetry.space_group_name_H-M   'P 1'
#
loop_
_entity.id
_entity.type
_entity.pdbx_description
1 polymer ?
#
loop_
_entity_poly.entity_id
_entity_poly.type
_entity_poly.pdbx_seq_one_letter_code
_entity_poly.pdbx_strand_id
1 'polypeptide(L)'
;MKIALIGLPQVGKKTLFSLLTGMSYDHLTSRAGDYAVGTVKVADARVDRLSALYKPKKTKHAEIECTLAPAPPKDAKPREQWLGKLKDMDALCHVVRAFEDPSVFHASGSVDALRDIEVMSLELAITDLSLVELRLERIAQEQKKKPAAERADEAALLETLKPYLESGKSLREHPMQETDLKKIRSLQFLTLKGMVTALNCGESNFPNPGLLDAARTRITGPANEVCALCAKLEAEVAQIGDPAERAEFLEALGIEEPAVNTLTRLLYKALGYLSFFTVGEDEVRAWTIRRGGTALDAAHAIHSDLARGFIRAEVMKCDELLAAGAERGSGHAAEVHLKETAKLHLKGKDYIVEDGDIVHIRHSG
;
A
#
# COMPACT_ATOMS: atom_id res chain seq x y z
N MET A 1 5.10 -2.13 7.96
CA MET A 1 4.36 -1.43 6.89
C MET A 1 3.04 -0.98 7.46
N LYS A 2 2.78 0.32 7.44
CA LYS A 2 1.59 0.90 8.06
C LYS A 2 0.84 1.75 7.06
N ILE A 3 -0.45 1.52 6.94
CA ILE A 3 -1.34 2.38 6.14
C ILE A 3 -2.45 2.94 7.02
N ALA A 4 -3.00 4.10 6.63
CA ALA A 4 -4.24 4.60 7.23
C ALA A 4 -5.35 4.66 6.19
N LEU A 5 -6.54 4.15 6.56
CA LEU A 5 -7.79 4.47 5.85
C LEU A 5 -8.28 5.83 6.34
N ILE A 6 -8.30 6.79 5.43
CA ILE A 6 -8.78 8.17 5.66
C ILE A 6 -9.98 8.47 4.78
N GLY A 7 -10.68 9.55 5.05
CA GLY A 7 -11.83 10.01 4.24
C GLY A 7 -12.87 10.70 5.10
N LEU A 8 -13.83 11.34 4.46
CA LEU A 8 -14.92 12.07 5.09
C LEU A 8 -15.83 11.14 5.94
N PRO A 9 -16.72 11.69 6.77
CA PRO A 9 -17.74 10.88 7.45
C PRO A 9 -18.60 10.09 6.48
N GLN A 10 -19.03 8.88 6.88
CA GLN A 10 -20.03 8.06 6.18
C GLN A 10 -19.68 7.66 4.72
N VAL A 11 -18.38 7.60 4.38
CA VAL A 11 -17.92 7.14 3.05
C VAL A 11 -17.73 5.62 2.94
N GLY A 12 -18.01 4.85 4.01
CA GLY A 12 -17.83 3.39 4.02
C GLY A 12 -16.50 2.90 4.58
N LYS A 13 -15.69 3.75 5.25
CA LYS A 13 -14.38 3.34 5.82
C LYS A 13 -14.46 2.15 6.76
N LYS A 14 -15.46 2.11 7.66
CA LYS A 14 -15.60 1.01 8.63
C LYS A 14 -15.94 -0.31 7.96
N THR A 15 -16.82 -0.28 6.97
CA THR A 15 -17.17 -1.45 6.16
C THR A 15 -15.94 -1.98 5.44
N LEU A 16 -15.20 -1.10 4.77
CA LEU A 16 -13.97 -1.48 4.08
C LEU A 16 -12.90 -2.01 5.04
N PHE A 17 -12.71 -1.38 6.21
CA PHE A 17 -11.78 -1.86 7.21
C PHE A 17 -12.16 -3.23 7.77
N SER A 18 -13.44 -3.48 8.02
CA SER A 18 -13.97 -4.78 8.43
C SER A 18 -13.65 -5.86 7.38
N LEU A 19 -13.89 -5.57 6.11
CA LEU A 19 -13.59 -6.46 4.99
C LEU A 19 -12.09 -6.79 4.88
N LEU A 20 -11.24 -5.77 5.00
CA LEU A 20 -9.78 -5.92 4.88
C LEU A 20 -9.17 -6.72 6.04
N THR A 21 -9.66 -6.50 7.26
CA THR A 21 -9.05 -7.05 8.49
C THR A 21 -9.79 -8.24 9.07
N GLY A 22 -11.02 -8.50 8.64
CA GLY A 22 -11.91 -9.49 9.26
C GLY A 22 -12.46 -9.07 10.62
N MET A 23 -12.23 -7.83 11.06
CA MET A 23 -12.82 -7.33 12.32
C MET A 23 -14.32 -7.11 12.18
N SER A 24 -15.09 -7.45 13.22
CA SER A 24 -16.53 -7.24 13.23
C SER A 24 -16.92 -5.77 13.06
N TYR A 25 -17.85 -5.50 12.16
CA TYR A 25 -18.39 -4.15 11.94
C TYR A 25 -19.03 -3.56 13.20
N ASP A 26 -19.73 -4.37 14.00
CA ASP A 26 -20.38 -3.95 15.24
C ASP A 26 -19.34 -3.48 16.27
N HIS A 27 -18.20 -4.19 16.37
CA HIS A 27 -17.11 -3.77 17.22
C HIS A 27 -16.54 -2.40 16.81
N LEU A 28 -16.43 -2.15 15.50
CA LEU A 28 -15.95 -0.86 14.97
C LEU A 28 -16.96 0.27 15.15
N THR A 29 -18.26 -0.03 15.16
CA THR A 29 -19.31 0.98 15.35
C THR A 29 -19.48 1.39 16.80
N SER A 30 -19.29 0.44 17.75
CA SER A 30 -19.36 0.72 19.20
C SER A 30 -18.26 1.66 19.67
N ARG A 31 -17.16 1.79 18.93
CA ARG A 31 -16.03 2.70 19.19
C ARG A 31 -16.00 3.86 18.17
N ALA A 32 -17.12 4.54 18.03
CA ALA A 32 -17.21 5.67 17.10
C ALA A 32 -16.23 6.79 17.51
N GLY A 33 -15.35 7.19 16.57
CA GLY A 33 -14.35 8.24 16.79
C GLY A 33 -12.96 7.74 17.22
N ASP A 34 -12.80 6.45 17.54
CA ASP A 34 -11.50 5.88 17.88
C ASP A 34 -10.77 5.37 16.65
N TYR A 35 -9.43 5.26 16.79
CA TYR A 35 -8.59 4.53 15.86
C TYR A 35 -8.73 3.04 16.09
N ALA A 36 -8.83 2.27 15.01
CA ALA A 36 -8.70 0.82 15.07
C ALA A 36 -7.49 0.37 14.24
N VAL A 37 -6.81 -0.67 14.70
CA VAL A 37 -5.65 -1.23 14.01
C VAL A 37 -5.91 -2.70 13.73
N GLY A 38 -5.63 -3.15 12.53
CA GLY A 38 -5.78 -4.53 12.11
C GLY A 38 -4.72 -4.93 11.09
N THR A 39 -4.59 -6.22 10.86
CA THR A 39 -3.66 -6.79 9.86
C THR A 39 -4.43 -7.16 8.61
N VAL A 40 -3.92 -6.79 7.46
CA VAL A 40 -4.49 -7.06 6.14
C VAL A 40 -3.54 -7.98 5.39
N LYS A 41 -4.04 -9.09 4.89
CA LYS A 41 -3.27 -9.98 3.99
C LYS A 41 -3.26 -9.39 2.58
N VAL A 42 -2.08 -9.37 1.96
CA VAL A 42 -1.94 -8.95 0.55
C VAL A 42 -2.30 -10.13 -0.33
N ALA A 43 -3.34 -9.99 -1.13
CA ALA A 43 -3.74 -11.01 -2.08
C ALA A 43 -2.67 -11.19 -3.16
N ASP A 44 -2.12 -12.40 -3.27
CA ASP A 44 -1.12 -12.76 -4.28
C ASP A 44 -1.35 -14.20 -4.74
N ALA A 45 -1.94 -14.36 -5.93
CA ALA A 45 -2.25 -15.65 -6.52
C ALA A 45 -0.99 -16.53 -6.75
N ARG A 46 0.20 -15.92 -6.81
CA ARG A 46 1.46 -16.67 -6.95
C ARG A 46 1.72 -17.51 -5.70
N VAL A 47 1.44 -16.97 -4.51
CA VAL A 47 1.57 -17.70 -3.23
C VAL A 47 0.66 -18.92 -3.21
N ASP A 48 -0.58 -18.76 -3.65
CA ASP A 48 -1.58 -19.85 -3.66
C ASP A 48 -1.18 -20.94 -4.65
N ARG A 49 -0.70 -20.55 -5.85
CA ARG A 49 -0.20 -21.49 -6.87
C ARG A 49 1.07 -22.22 -6.41
N LEU A 50 2.01 -21.51 -5.76
CA LEU A 50 3.20 -22.11 -5.17
C LEU A 50 2.81 -23.10 -4.05
N SER A 51 1.84 -22.73 -3.20
CA SER A 51 1.33 -23.63 -2.17
C SER A 51 0.67 -24.88 -2.74
N ALA A 52 -0.11 -24.76 -3.80
CA ALA A 52 -0.71 -25.91 -4.47
C ALA A 52 0.37 -26.85 -5.05
N LEU A 53 1.49 -26.28 -5.55
CA LEU A 53 2.60 -27.04 -6.14
C LEU A 53 3.46 -27.75 -5.09
N TYR A 54 3.81 -27.06 -3.98
CA TYR A 54 4.68 -27.61 -2.93
C TYR A 54 3.94 -28.37 -1.84
N LYS A 55 2.63 -28.12 -1.66
CA LYS A 55 1.77 -28.69 -0.60
C LYS A 55 2.41 -28.54 0.79
N PRO A 56 2.83 -27.31 1.18
CA PRO A 56 3.58 -27.06 2.39
C PRO A 56 2.71 -27.26 3.64
N LYS A 57 3.36 -27.46 4.78
CA LYS A 57 2.67 -27.47 6.07
C LYS A 57 2.07 -26.11 6.41
N LYS A 58 2.64 -25.01 5.86
CA LYS A 58 2.25 -23.64 6.16
C LYS A 58 2.39 -22.73 4.95
N THR A 59 1.37 -21.90 4.73
CA THR A 59 1.38 -20.84 3.71
C THR A 59 1.26 -19.48 4.38
N LYS A 60 2.13 -18.53 4.00
CA LYS A 60 2.10 -17.16 4.52
C LYS A 60 2.12 -16.13 3.40
N HIS A 61 1.10 -15.31 3.35
CA HIS A 61 1.04 -14.11 2.52
C HIS A 61 1.80 -12.94 3.17
N ALA A 62 2.15 -11.93 2.37
CA ALA A 62 2.60 -10.65 2.90
C ALA A 62 1.45 -9.97 3.68
N GLU A 63 1.81 -9.16 4.68
CA GLU A 63 0.83 -8.51 5.55
C GLU A 63 1.13 -7.01 5.67
N ILE A 64 0.07 -6.21 5.77
CA ILE A 64 0.11 -4.76 5.99
C ILE A 64 -0.66 -4.46 7.28
N GLU A 65 -0.09 -3.64 8.16
CA GLU A 65 -0.81 -3.05 9.28
C GLU A 65 -1.70 -1.91 8.76
N CYS A 66 -2.99 -2.03 8.99
CA CYS A 66 -3.98 -1.06 8.54
C CYS A 66 -4.58 -0.35 9.76
N THR A 67 -4.58 0.97 9.74
CA THR A 67 -5.20 1.82 10.75
C THR A 67 -6.45 2.46 10.17
N LEU A 68 -7.59 2.24 10.80
CA LEU A 68 -8.81 3.01 10.54
C LEU A 68 -8.70 4.35 11.25
N ALA A 69 -8.58 5.44 10.49
CA ALA A 69 -8.61 6.78 11.06
C ALA A 69 -10.06 7.30 11.17
N PRO A 70 -10.41 8.01 12.25
CA PRO A 70 -11.69 8.73 12.30
C PRO A 70 -11.76 9.75 11.16
N ALA A 71 -12.93 10.34 10.95
CA ALA A 71 -13.05 11.46 10.03
C ALA A 71 -12.21 12.65 10.52
N PRO A 72 -11.70 13.52 9.61
CA PRO A 72 -10.94 14.68 9.99
C PRO A 72 -11.75 15.55 10.98
N PRO A 73 -11.20 15.86 12.17
CA PRO A 73 -11.88 16.75 13.13
C PRO A 73 -12.00 18.18 12.60
N LYS A 74 -13.06 18.88 12.97
CA LYS A 74 -13.26 20.28 12.60
C LYS A 74 -12.42 21.24 13.45
N ASP A 75 -12.21 20.90 14.73
CA ASP A 75 -11.47 21.71 15.68
C ASP A 75 -9.96 21.59 15.48
N ALA A 76 -9.23 22.70 15.65
CA ALA A 76 -7.81 22.79 15.33
C ALA A 76 -6.94 21.79 16.10
N LYS A 77 -7.07 21.70 17.42
CA LYS A 77 -6.23 20.84 18.27
C LYS A 77 -6.45 19.32 18.02
N PRO A 78 -7.68 18.77 17.96
CA PRO A 78 -7.91 17.40 17.55
C PRO A 78 -7.44 17.11 16.12
N ARG A 79 -7.57 18.09 15.21
CA ARG A 79 -7.12 17.99 13.83
C ARG A 79 -5.59 17.86 13.73
N GLU A 80 -4.84 18.65 14.49
CA GLU A 80 -3.38 18.53 14.57
C GLU A 80 -2.94 17.14 15.08
N GLN A 81 -3.62 16.61 16.09
CA GLN A 81 -3.36 15.25 16.59
C GLN A 81 -3.67 14.17 15.54
N TRP A 82 -4.77 14.33 14.80
CA TRP A 82 -5.15 13.45 13.71
C TRP A 82 -4.09 13.44 12.61
N LEU A 83 -3.65 14.60 12.16
CA LEU A 83 -2.58 14.76 11.17
C LEU A 83 -1.25 14.20 11.67
N GLY A 84 -0.93 14.42 12.95
CA GLY A 84 0.26 13.86 13.60
C GLY A 84 0.31 12.33 13.51
N LYS A 85 -0.82 11.66 13.73
CA LYS A 85 -0.89 10.18 13.59
C LYS A 85 -0.74 9.71 12.14
N LEU A 86 -1.17 10.49 11.15
CA LEU A 86 -0.96 10.15 9.75
C LEU A 86 0.52 10.23 9.33
N LYS A 87 1.32 11.05 10.01
CA LYS A 87 2.77 11.12 9.76
C LYS A 87 3.51 9.81 10.04
N ASP A 88 3.00 9.00 10.97
CA ASP A 88 3.57 7.69 11.32
C ASP A 88 3.22 6.59 10.31
N MET A 89 2.36 6.87 9.34
CA MET A 89 1.96 5.92 8.30
C MET A 89 2.95 5.93 7.12
N ASP A 90 3.12 4.79 6.48
CA ASP A 90 3.96 4.67 5.29
C ASP A 90 3.20 5.07 4.01
N ALA A 91 1.88 4.82 3.94
CA ALA A 91 0.99 5.22 2.86
C ALA A 91 -0.43 5.49 3.38
N LEU A 92 -1.27 6.09 2.54
CA LEU A 92 -2.66 6.44 2.85
C LEU A 92 -3.61 5.76 1.86
N CYS A 93 -4.76 5.33 2.35
CA CYS A 93 -5.89 4.90 1.55
C CYS A 93 -7.05 5.88 1.74
N HIS A 94 -7.30 6.69 0.74
CA HIS A 94 -8.40 7.66 0.76
C HIS A 94 -9.69 7.00 0.25
N VAL A 95 -10.61 6.70 1.14
CA VAL A 95 -11.93 6.17 0.80
C VAL A 95 -12.86 7.32 0.46
N VAL A 96 -13.40 7.30 -0.74
CA VAL A 96 -14.25 8.36 -1.29
C VAL A 96 -15.64 7.81 -1.59
N ARG A 97 -16.68 8.54 -1.17
CA ARG A 97 -18.06 8.14 -1.45
C ARG A 97 -18.43 8.45 -2.90
N ALA A 98 -18.86 7.43 -3.62
CA ALA A 98 -19.36 7.49 -4.98
C ALA A 98 -20.72 6.77 -5.12
N PHE A 99 -21.42 6.51 -3.99
CA PHE A 99 -22.74 5.92 -3.94
C PHE A 99 -23.77 6.94 -3.44
N GLU A 100 -24.96 6.86 -4.01
CA GLU A 100 -26.13 7.60 -3.53
C GLU A 100 -26.90 6.73 -2.54
N ASP A 101 -27.22 7.31 -1.38
CA ASP A 101 -28.08 6.72 -0.37
C ASP A 101 -28.79 7.84 0.40
N PRO A 102 -30.11 8.02 0.21
CA PRO A 102 -30.85 9.09 0.91
C PRO A 102 -30.87 8.95 2.43
N SER A 103 -30.65 7.75 2.97
CA SER A 103 -30.60 7.51 4.42
C SER A 103 -29.26 7.87 5.05
N VAL A 104 -28.21 8.09 4.22
CA VAL A 104 -26.86 8.39 4.66
C VAL A 104 -26.51 9.85 4.36
N PHE A 105 -26.42 10.67 5.40
CA PHE A 105 -26.06 12.09 5.26
C PHE A 105 -24.67 12.26 4.64
N HIS A 106 -24.51 13.25 3.75
CA HIS A 106 -23.22 13.65 3.20
C HIS A 106 -22.75 14.98 3.82
N ALA A 107 -21.49 15.03 4.28
CA ALA A 107 -20.94 16.18 4.98
C ALA A 107 -20.99 17.51 4.18
N SER A 108 -20.92 17.42 2.84
CA SER A 108 -21.02 18.56 1.91
C SER A 108 -22.40 18.72 1.27
N GLY A 109 -23.42 18.02 1.75
CA GLY A 109 -24.81 18.10 1.28
C GLY A 109 -25.12 17.33 -0.02
N SER A 110 -24.13 16.95 -0.81
CA SER A 110 -24.27 16.18 -2.05
C SER A 110 -23.09 15.22 -2.26
N VAL A 111 -23.32 14.13 -2.98
CA VAL A 111 -22.26 13.20 -3.37
C VAL A 111 -21.55 13.76 -4.59
N ASP A 112 -20.26 14.03 -4.45
CA ASP A 112 -19.35 14.43 -5.53
C ASP A 112 -17.95 13.92 -5.21
N ALA A 113 -17.61 12.77 -5.77
CA ALA A 113 -16.37 12.08 -5.49
C ALA A 113 -15.13 12.90 -5.91
N LEU A 114 -15.20 13.63 -7.02
CA LEU A 114 -14.06 14.41 -7.51
C LEU A 114 -13.78 15.62 -6.62
N ARG A 115 -14.82 16.32 -6.18
CA ARG A 115 -14.72 17.38 -5.17
C ARG A 115 -14.13 16.85 -3.86
N ASP A 116 -14.59 15.70 -3.37
CA ASP A 116 -14.15 15.15 -2.09
C ASP A 116 -12.69 14.69 -2.15
N ILE A 117 -12.20 14.24 -3.31
CA ILE A 117 -10.79 13.98 -3.57
C ILE A 117 -9.98 15.28 -3.45
N GLU A 118 -10.43 16.35 -4.07
CA GLU A 118 -9.75 17.66 -4.05
C GLU A 118 -9.71 18.23 -2.62
N VAL A 119 -10.82 18.16 -1.88
CA VAL A 119 -10.90 18.62 -0.48
C VAL A 119 -9.87 17.91 0.40
N MET A 120 -9.73 16.60 0.29
CA MET A 120 -8.74 15.86 1.08
C MET A 120 -7.31 16.18 0.63
N SER A 121 -7.06 16.30 -0.66
CA SER A 121 -5.74 16.65 -1.20
C SER A 121 -5.29 18.04 -0.72
N LEU A 122 -6.19 19.02 -0.75
CA LEU A 122 -5.94 20.37 -0.24
C LEU A 122 -5.66 20.37 1.26
N GLU A 123 -6.38 19.56 2.04
CA GLU A 123 -6.16 19.41 3.48
C GLU A 123 -4.74 18.95 3.80
N LEU A 124 -4.26 17.94 3.08
CA LEU A 124 -2.92 17.42 3.24
C LEU A 124 -1.86 18.43 2.78
N ALA A 125 -2.12 19.15 1.66
CA ALA A 125 -1.20 20.15 1.13
C ALA A 125 -1.05 21.36 2.08
N ILE A 126 -2.14 21.87 2.66
CA ILE A 126 -2.09 22.95 3.66
C ILE A 126 -1.30 22.55 4.90
N THR A 127 -1.43 21.27 5.32
CA THR A 127 -0.67 20.75 6.45
C THR A 127 0.83 20.73 6.17
N ASP A 128 1.22 20.27 5.00
CA ASP A 128 2.62 20.24 4.61
C ASP A 128 3.18 21.64 4.35
N LEU A 129 2.37 22.55 3.79
CA LEU A 129 2.74 23.96 3.62
C LEU A 129 3.08 24.61 4.97
N SER A 130 2.22 24.44 5.97
CA SER A 130 2.47 24.96 7.32
C SER A 130 3.75 24.39 7.93
N LEU A 131 4.07 23.13 7.65
CA LEU A 131 5.31 22.51 8.10
C LEU A 131 6.53 23.10 7.38
N VAL A 132 6.44 23.36 6.07
CA VAL A 132 7.47 24.03 5.27
C VAL A 132 7.77 25.42 5.85
N GLU A 133 6.74 26.22 6.08
CA GLU A 133 6.90 27.59 6.64
C GLU A 133 7.58 27.58 8.01
N LEU A 134 7.11 26.72 8.92
CA LEU A 134 7.71 26.57 10.23
C LEU A 134 9.18 26.12 10.16
N ARG A 135 9.52 25.22 9.22
CA ARG A 135 10.88 24.72 9.05
C ARG A 135 11.80 25.81 8.47
N LEU A 136 11.34 26.58 7.50
CA LEU A 136 12.07 27.72 6.93
C LEU A 136 12.37 28.78 8.00
N GLU A 137 11.41 29.13 8.85
CA GLU A 137 11.62 30.05 9.96
C GLU A 137 12.72 29.54 10.93
N ARG A 138 12.67 28.24 11.28
CA ARG A 138 13.69 27.62 12.14
C ARG A 138 15.07 27.63 11.49
N ILE A 139 15.17 27.28 10.22
CA ILE A 139 16.44 27.33 9.48
C ILE A 139 17.00 28.75 9.47
N ALA A 140 16.18 29.76 9.21
CA ALA A 140 16.61 31.16 9.23
C ALA A 140 17.16 31.59 10.59
N GLN A 141 16.56 31.14 11.69
CA GLN A 141 17.05 31.40 13.05
C GLN A 141 18.36 30.65 13.36
N GLU A 142 18.45 29.39 12.96
CA GLU A 142 19.63 28.55 13.15
C GLU A 142 20.83 29.06 12.33
N GLN A 143 20.58 29.49 11.08
CA GLN A 143 21.61 30.05 10.21
C GLN A 143 22.23 31.36 10.76
N LYS A 144 21.43 32.19 11.44
CA LYS A 144 21.94 33.40 12.12
C LYS A 144 22.90 33.06 13.26
N LYS A 145 22.70 31.92 13.94
CA LYS A 145 23.54 31.49 15.07
C LYS A 145 24.77 30.72 14.63
N LYS A 146 24.58 29.78 13.71
CA LYS A 146 25.64 28.90 13.19
C LYS A 146 25.32 28.53 11.72
N PRO A 147 25.95 29.24 10.76
CA PRO A 147 25.79 28.92 9.33
C PRO A 147 26.22 27.49 9.02
N ALA A 148 25.45 26.81 8.16
CA ALA A 148 25.74 25.48 7.64
C ALA A 148 25.20 25.32 6.21
N ALA A 149 26.03 24.81 5.29
CA ALA A 149 25.67 24.64 3.88
C ALA A 149 24.45 23.70 3.71
N GLU A 150 24.44 22.61 4.45
CA GLU A 150 23.32 21.62 4.40
C GLU A 150 21.95 22.25 4.72
N ARG A 151 21.90 23.22 5.66
CA ARG A 151 20.67 23.93 5.98
C ARG A 151 20.28 24.92 4.89
N ALA A 152 21.25 25.54 4.22
CA ALA A 152 21.00 26.40 3.08
C ALA A 152 20.42 25.60 1.91
N ASP A 153 20.95 24.40 1.64
CA ASP A 153 20.46 23.49 0.63
C ASP A 153 19.05 22.97 0.93
N GLU A 154 18.77 22.67 2.22
CA GLU A 154 17.41 22.27 2.66
C GLU A 154 16.44 23.44 2.46
N ALA A 155 16.82 24.67 2.86
CA ALA A 155 15.99 25.85 2.70
C ALA A 155 15.68 26.13 1.22
N ALA A 156 16.69 26.07 0.35
CA ALA A 156 16.51 26.28 -1.09
C ALA A 156 15.51 25.27 -1.68
N LEU A 157 15.60 24.00 -1.28
CA LEU A 157 14.63 22.98 -1.70
C LEU A 157 13.22 23.32 -1.18
N LEU A 158 13.06 23.65 0.10
CA LEU A 158 11.77 23.99 0.69
C LEU A 158 11.14 25.21 0.02
N GLU A 159 11.91 26.22 -0.35
CA GLU A 159 11.43 27.39 -1.12
C GLU A 159 10.92 27.01 -2.51
N THR A 160 11.45 25.97 -3.15
CA THR A 160 10.91 25.47 -4.43
C THR A 160 9.61 24.67 -4.25
N LEU A 161 9.46 23.97 -3.11
CA LEU A 161 8.27 23.16 -2.82
C LEU A 161 7.09 24.01 -2.33
N LYS A 162 7.36 25.16 -1.72
CA LYS A 162 6.33 26.04 -1.14
C LYS A 162 5.27 26.47 -2.16
N PRO A 163 5.61 27.09 -3.31
CA PRO A 163 4.61 27.50 -4.31
C PRO A 163 3.80 26.33 -4.87
N TYR A 164 4.41 25.15 -4.93
CA TYR A 164 3.73 23.94 -5.39
C TYR A 164 2.61 23.52 -4.41
N LEU A 165 2.92 23.51 -3.11
CA LEU A 165 1.92 23.25 -2.07
C LEU A 165 0.87 24.34 -1.98
N GLU A 166 1.23 25.62 -2.15
CA GLU A 166 0.30 26.76 -2.21
C GLU A 166 -0.72 26.60 -3.35
N SER A 167 -0.34 25.95 -4.45
CA SER A 167 -1.26 25.62 -5.54
C SER A 167 -2.19 24.42 -5.25
N GLY A 168 -2.13 23.84 -4.04
CA GLY A 168 -2.95 22.70 -3.60
C GLY A 168 -2.49 21.35 -4.16
N LYS A 169 -1.31 21.27 -4.80
CA LYS A 169 -0.80 20.04 -5.40
C LYS A 169 -0.01 19.20 -4.39
N SER A 170 -0.01 17.90 -4.61
CA SER A 170 0.72 16.93 -3.78
C SER A 170 2.19 16.83 -4.19
N LEU A 171 3.13 16.82 -3.22
CA LEU A 171 4.56 16.70 -3.49
C LEU A 171 4.94 15.39 -4.19
N ARG A 172 4.13 14.33 -4.10
CA ARG A 172 4.34 13.07 -4.84
C ARG A 172 4.20 13.23 -6.36
N GLU A 173 3.61 14.32 -6.82
CA GLU A 173 3.52 14.68 -8.23
C GLU A 173 4.69 15.56 -8.70
N HIS A 174 5.44 16.11 -7.76
CA HIS A 174 6.61 16.94 -8.05
C HIS A 174 7.83 16.07 -8.33
N PRO A 175 8.54 16.24 -9.47
CA PRO A 175 9.74 15.49 -9.76
C PRO A 175 10.86 15.87 -8.77
N MET A 176 11.30 14.90 -7.97
CA MET A 176 12.39 15.06 -7.01
C MET A 176 13.45 13.98 -7.20
N GLN A 177 14.70 14.33 -6.98
CA GLN A 177 15.79 13.36 -6.94
C GLN A 177 15.86 12.67 -5.57
N GLU A 178 16.50 11.51 -5.51
CA GLU A 178 16.69 10.79 -4.25
C GLU A 178 17.46 11.61 -3.20
N THR A 179 18.39 12.44 -3.65
CA THR A 179 19.13 13.38 -2.79
C THR A 179 18.23 14.40 -2.13
N ASP A 180 17.21 14.91 -2.83
CA ASP A 180 16.24 15.87 -2.28
C ASP A 180 15.30 15.20 -1.29
N LEU A 181 14.81 14.00 -1.61
CA LEU A 181 14.00 13.20 -0.69
C LEU A 181 14.75 12.90 0.62
N LYS A 182 16.07 12.65 0.57
CA LYS A 182 16.88 12.44 1.77
C LYS A 182 16.94 13.68 2.66
N LYS A 183 17.04 14.90 2.09
CA LYS A 183 17.09 16.17 2.84
C LYS A 183 15.82 16.43 3.65
N ILE A 184 14.64 16.10 3.09
CA ILE A 184 13.33 16.40 3.67
C ILE A 184 12.67 15.20 4.37
N ARG A 185 13.33 14.04 4.39
CA ARG A 185 12.77 12.79 4.93
C ARG A 185 12.28 12.92 6.38
N SER A 186 13.00 13.70 7.21
CA SER A 186 12.65 13.92 8.62
C SER A 186 11.35 14.69 8.81
N LEU A 187 10.89 15.43 7.81
CA LEU A 187 9.67 16.24 7.87
C LEU A 187 8.39 15.39 7.70
N GLN A 188 8.53 14.16 7.16
CA GLN A 188 7.43 13.20 7.01
C GLN A 188 6.19 13.81 6.32
N PHE A 189 6.39 14.52 5.22
CA PHE A 189 5.32 15.16 4.47
C PHE A 189 4.21 14.16 4.09
N LEU A 190 2.97 14.53 4.36
CA LEU A 190 1.80 13.70 4.06
C LEU A 190 1.55 13.58 2.56
N THR A 191 1.83 14.66 1.82
CA THR A 191 1.66 14.69 0.37
C THR A 191 2.77 13.93 -0.39
N LEU A 192 3.85 13.50 0.27
CA LEU A 192 4.86 12.59 -0.28
C LEU A 192 4.53 11.11 -0.10
N LYS A 193 3.63 10.78 0.86
CA LYS A 193 3.25 9.39 1.10
C LYS A 193 2.48 8.82 -0.10
N GLY A 194 2.73 7.55 -0.43
CA GLY A 194 1.92 6.84 -1.42
C GLY A 194 0.42 6.93 -1.08
N MET A 195 -0.43 7.11 -2.09
CA MET A 195 -1.87 7.25 -1.92
C MET A 195 -2.62 6.28 -2.82
N VAL A 196 -3.57 5.54 -2.24
CA VAL A 196 -4.58 4.82 -3.00
C VAL A 196 -5.92 5.49 -2.77
N THR A 197 -6.57 5.95 -3.83
CA THR A 197 -7.93 6.48 -3.79
C THR A 197 -8.90 5.37 -4.13
N ALA A 198 -9.71 4.98 -3.15
CA ALA A 198 -10.72 3.94 -3.26
C ALA A 198 -12.10 4.58 -3.42
N LEU A 199 -12.64 4.56 -4.65
CA LEU A 199 -13.98 5.04 -4.98
C LEU A 199 -15.00 3.99 -4.53
N ASN A 200 -15.72 4.25 -3.45
CA ASN A 200 -16.77 3.38 -2.94
C ASN A 200 -18.08 3.67 -3.68
N CYS A 201 -18.37 2.86 -4.68
CA CYS A 201 -19.54 2.97 -5.57
C CYS A 201 -20.77 2.29 -4.97
N GLY A 202 -21.96 2.62 -5.49
CA GLY A 202 -23.18 1.88 -5.25
C GLY A 202 -23.29 0.65 -6.16
N GLU A 203 -24.10 -0.31 -5.80
CA GLU A 203 -24.33 -1.54 -6.58
C GLU A 203 -24.81 -1.22 -8.02
N SER A 204 -25.69 -0.22 -8.15
CA SER A 204 -26.27 0.17 -9.45
C SER A 204 -25.30 0.84 -10.41
N ASN A 205 -24.17 1.35 -9.91
CA ASN A 205 -23.21 2.11 -10.70
C ASN A 205 -21.76 1.58 -10.58
N PHE A 206 -21.56 0.42 -9.98
CA PHE A 206 -20.25 -0.25 -9.93
C PHE A 206 -20.03 -1.04 -11.24
N PRO A 207 -18.81 -0.99 -11.83
CA PRO A 207 -17.56 -0.33 -11.38
C PRO A 207 -17.39 1.15 -11.74
N ASN A 208 -18.36 1.82 -12.37
CA ASN A 208 -18.35 3.24 -12.77
C ASN A 208 -17.07 3.69 -13.53
N PRO A 209 -16.83 3.17 -14.75
CA PRO A 209 -15.59 3.43 -15.48
C PRO A 209 -15.38 4.92 -15.77
N GLY A 210 -16.44 5.68 -16.06
CA GLY A 210 -16.33 7.12 -16.32
C GLY A 210 -15.81 7.91 -15.13
N LEU A 211 -16.27 7.62 -13.91
CA LEU A 211 -15.76 8.24 -12.70
C LEU A 211 -14.32 7.80 -12.41
N LEU A 212 -14.02 6.52 -12.61
CA LEU A 212 -12.69 5.97 -12.42
C LEU A 212 -11.66 6.66 -13.33
N ASP A 213 -11.98 6.86 -14.61
CA ASP A 213 -11.11 7.52 -15.57
C ASP A 213 -10.97 9.04 -15.27
N ALA A 214 -12.06 9.70 -14.87
CA ALA A 214 -12.01 11.08 -14.43
C ALA A 214 -11.13 11.26 -13.18
N ALA A 215 -11.20 10.35 -12.22
CA ALA A 215 -10.34 10.36 -11.04
C ALA A 215 -8.87 10.11 -11.41
N ARG A 216 -8.58 9.14 -12.28
CA ARG A 216 -7.21 8.85 -12.77
C ARG A 216 -6.59 10.03 -13.51
N THR A 217 -7.39 10.80 -14.26
CA THR A 217 -6.91 12.01 -14.95
C THR A 217 -6.51 13.11 -13.97
N ARG A 218 -7.20 13.22 -12.82
CA ARG A 218 -6.92 14.24 -11.80
C ARG A 218 -5.82 13.84 -10.82
N ILE A 219 -5.71 12.56 -10.53
CA ILE A 219 -4.73 12.00 -9.58
C ILE A 219 -3.52 11.51 -10.38
N THR A 220 -2.47 12.31 -10.42
CA THR A 220 -1.25 12.02 -11.17
C THR A 220 -0.08 11.66 -10.24
N GLY A 221 1.02 11.17 -10.80
CA GLY A 221 2.24 10.83 -10.07
C GLY A 221 2.42 9.33 -9.77
N PRO A 222 3.68 8.89 -9.62
CA PRO A 222 4.05 7.47 -9.63
C PRO A 222 3.60 6.68 -8.39
N ALA A 223 3.30 7.35 -7.29
CA ALA A 223 2.86 6.73 -6.03
C ALA A 223 1.35 6.93 -5.78
N ASN A 224 0.60 7.33 -6.81
CA ASN A 224 -0.84 7.49 -6.77
C ASN A 224 -1.52 6.35 -7.54
N GLU A 225 -2.47 5.69 -6.88
CA GLU A 225 -3.28 4.64 -7.48
C GLU A 225 -4.76 4.94 -7.25
N VAL A 226 -5.61 4.51 -8.18
CA VAL A 226 -7.08 4.70 -8.08
C VAL A 226 -7.77 3.38 -8.40
N CYS A 227 -8.71 2.99 -7.56
CA CYS A 227 -9.60 1.85 -7.82
C CYS A 227 -11.04 2.20 -7.48
N ALA A 228 -11.97 1.46 -8.07
CA ALA A 228 -13.37 1.43 -7.69
C ALA A 228 -13.66 0.14 -6.92
N LEU A 229 -14.54 0.21 -5.95
CA LEU A 229 -15.08 -0.93 -5.21
C LEU A 229 -16.53 -0.63 -4.81
N CYS A 230 -17.29 -1.67 -4.46
CA CYS A 230 -18.58 -1.53 -3.80
C CYS A 230 -18.50 -2.24 -2.45
N ALA A 231 -18.23 -1.48 -1.37
CA ALA A 231 -18.03 -2.06 -0.05
C ALA A 231 -19.25 -2.84 0.46
N LYS A 232 -20.46 -2.48 0.03
CA LYS A 232 -21.69 -3.22 0.37
C LYS A 232 -21.71 -4.58 -0.30
N LEU A 233 -21.49 -4.64 -1.61
CA LEU A 233 -21.42 -5.87 -2.37
C LEU A 233 -20.31 -6.80 -1.87
N GLU A 234 -19.14 -6.26 -1.60
CA GLU A 234 -18.02 -7.01 -1.02
C GLU A 234 -18.37 -7.60 0.35
N ALA A 235 -19.15 -6.87 1.16
CA ALA A 235 -19.61 -7.37 2.46
C ALA A 235 -20.62 -8.51 2.32
N GLU A 236 -21.49 -8.49 1.32
CA GLU A 236 -22.42 -9.57 1.00
C GLU A 236 -21.68 -10.80 0.50
N VAL A 237 -20.74 -10.63 -0.44
CA VAL A 237 -19.87 -11.71 -0.95
C VAL A 237 -19.07 -12.37 0.18
N ALA A 238 -18.56 -11.57 1.12
CA ALA A 238 -17.77 -12.09 2.25
C ALA A 238 -18.58 -12.97 3.21
N GLN A 239 -19.92 -12.85 3.24
CA GLN A 239 -20.80 -13.67 4.05
C GLN A 239 -21.08 -15.05 3.43
N ILE A 240 -20.83 -15.23 2.13
CA ILE A 240 -21.00 -16.52 1.46
C ILE A 240 -19.88 -17.45 1.95
N GLY A 241 -20.26 -18.47 2.73
CA GLY A 241 -19.31 -19.39 3.37
C GLY A 241 -18.69 -20.40 2.39
N ASP A 242 -19.45 -20.85 1.39
CA ASP A 242 -18.97 -21.80 0.39
C ASP A 242 -18.15 -21.08 -0.70
N PRO A 243 -16.87 -21.48 -0.93
CA PRO A 243 -16.05 -20.89 -1.97
C PRO A 243 -16.60 -21.05 -3.39
N ALA A 244 -17.31 -22.16 -3.70
CA ALA A 244 -17.89 -22.40 -5.01
C ALA A 244 -19.10 -21.48 -5.25
N GLU A 245 -20.00 -21.38 -4.28
CA GLU A 245 -21.14 -20.45 -4.32
C GLU A 245 -20.67 -18.98 -4.44
N ARG A 246 -19.59 -18.63 -3.72
CA ARG A 246 -18.98 -17.30 -3.81
C ARG A 246 -18.44 -17.02 -5.22
N ALA A 247 -17.79 -17.99 -5.85
CA ALA A 247 -17.25 -17.84 -7.20
C ALA A 247 -18.40 -17.67 -8.23
N GLU A 248 -19.44 -18.47 -8.14
CA GLU A 248 -20.64 -18.35 -8.99
C GLU A 248 -21.31 -16.98 -8.84
N PHE A 249 -21.40 -16.47 -7.61
CA PHE A 249 -21.99 -15.16 -7.34
C PHE A 249 -21.16 -14.01 -7.96
N LEU A 250 -19.84 -14.07 -7.84
CA LEU A 250 -18.94 -13.10 -8.48
C LEU A 250 -19.04 -13.16 -10.00
N GLU A 251 -19.06 -14.36 -10.59
CA GLU A 251 -19.20 -14.56 -12.03
C GLU A 251 -20.53 -14.01 -12.55
N ALA A 252 -21.64 -14.26 -11.84
CA ALA A 252 -22.95 -13.71 -12.18
C ALA A 252 -22.98 -12.17 -12.19
N LEU A 253 -22.12 -11.51 -11.42
CA LEU A 253 -21.95 -10.07 -11.39
C LEU A 253 -20.89 -9.55 -12.38
N GLY A 254 -20.23 -10.43 -13.14
CA GLY A 254 -19.15 -10.10 -14.04
C GLY A 254 -17.88 -9.61 -13.32
N ILE A 255 -17.66 -10.05 -12.09
CA ILE A 255 -16.52 -9.67 -11.25
C ILE A 255 -15.53 -10.84 -11.24
N GLU A 256 -14.35 -10.65 -11.83
CA GLU A 256 -13.30 -11.68 -11.88
C GLU A 256 -12.69 -11.98 -10.51
N GLU A 257 -12.55 -10.96 -9.66
CA GLU A 257 -12.04 -11.10 -8.29
C GLU A 257 -12.63 -10.02 -7.36
N PRO A 258 -12.70 -10.26 -6.04
CA PRO A 258 -13.09 -9.24 -5.08
C PRO A 258 -12.22 -7.98 -5.20
N ALA A 259 -12.84 -6.80 -5.27
CA ALA A 259 -12.12 -5.53 -5.44
C ALA A 259 -11.20 -5.22 -4.24
N VAL A 260 -11.47 -5.80 -3.07
CA VAL A 260 -10.58 -5.79 -1.89
C VAL A 260 -9.21 -6.38 -2.23
N ASN A 261 -9.12 -7.42 -3.05
CA ASN A 261 -7.84 -8.00 -3.48
C ASN A 261 -7.05 -7.01 -4.33
N THR A 262 -7.70 -6.38 -5.30
CA THR A 262 -7.10 -5.31 -6.10
C THR A 262 -6.63 -4.16 -5.23
N LEU A 263 -7.45 -3.72 -4.26
CA LEU A 263 -7.07 -2.66 -3.33
C LEU A 263 -5.82 -3.02 -2.52
N THR A 264 -5.72 -4.24 -1.99
CA THR A 264 -4.53 -4.66 -1.21
C THR A 264 -3.26 -4.65 -2.04
N ARG A 265 -3.32 -5.07 -3.31
CA ARG A 265 -2.18 -4.99 -4.24
C ARG A 265 -1.78 -3.56 -4.57
N LEU A 266 -2.75 -2.67 -4.78
CA LEU A 266 -2.48 -1.25 -5.02
C LEU A 266 -1.87 -0.57 -3.80
N LEU A 267 -2.34 -0.87 -2.59
CA LEU A 267 -1.75 -0.39 -1.35
C LEU A 267 -0.30 -0.85 -1.20
N TYR A 268 -0.02 -2.10 -1.52
CA TYR A 268 1.32 -2.66 -1.48
C TYR A 268 2.25 -1.99 -2.50
N LYS A 269 1.75 -1.73 -3.70
CA LYS A 269 2.45 -0.99 -4.76
C LYS A 269 2.73 0.47 -4.35
N ALA A 270 1.73 1.17 -3.79
CA ALA A 270 1.86 2.55 -3.31
C ALA A 270 2.87 2.70 -2.16
N LEU A 271 3.05 1.66 -1.36
CA LEU A 271 4.08 1.57 -0.32
C LEU A 271 5.50 1.45 -0.91
N GLY A 272 5.64 1.20 -2.22
CA GLY A 272 6.93 1.00 -2.87
C GLY A 272 7.60 -0.33 -2.53
N TYR A 273 6.79 -1.34 -2.17
CA TYR A 273 7.27 -2.69 -1.89
C TYR A 273 7.07 -3.64 -3.07
N LEU A 274 7.75 -4.76 -3.02
CA LEU A 274 7.56 -5.92 -3.88
C LEU A 274 7.63 -7.20 -3.04
N SER A 275 7.10 -8.29 -3.60
CA SER A 275 7.14 -9.61 -2.98
C SER A 275 8.21 -10.48 -3.64
N PHE A 276 9.00 -11.13 -2.82
CA PHE A 276 9.78 -12.30 -3.20
C PHE A 276 9.34 -13.51 -2.37
N PHE A 277 9.66 -14.70 -2.80
CA PHE A 277 9.16 -15.93 -2.19
C PHE A 277 10.27 -16.83 -1.68
N THR A 278 9.99 -17.55 -0.61
CA THR A 278 10.69 -18.77 -0.23
C THR A 278 9.72 -19.93 -0.36
N VAL A 279 10.19 -21.05 -0.88
CA VAL A 279 9.39 -22.24 -1.13
C VAL A 279 10.05 -23.46 -0.50
N GLY A 280 9.24 -24.38 0.01
CA GLY A 280 9.69 -25.64 0.62
C GLY A 280 8.51 -26.42 1.18
N GLU A 281 8.79 -27.66 1.61
CA GLU A 281 7.77 -28.55 2.18
C GLU A 281 7.22 -28.07 3.52
N ASP A 282 8.01 -27.31 4.30
CA ASP A 282 7.57 -26.78 5.59
C ASP A 282 6.78 -25.48 5.43
N GLU A 283 7.24 -24.57 4.59
CA GLU A 283 6.59 -23.26 4.41
C GLU A 283 6.76 -22.75 2.97
N VAL A 284 5.66 -22.25 2.40
CA VAL A 284 5.67 -21.32 1.27
C VAL A 284 5.31 -19.95 1.81
N ARG A 285 6.16 -18.94 1.54
CA ARG A 285 5.98 -17.62 2.12
C ARG A 285 6.33 -16.50 1.17
N ALA A 286 5.46 -15.49 1.12
CA ALA A 286 5.77 -14.19 0.55
C ALA A 286 6.49 -13.31 1.57
N TRP A 287 7.63 -12.79 1.17
CA TRP A 287 8.42 -11.82 1.91
C TRP A 287 8.32 -10.46 1.27
N THR A 288 8.43 -9.44 2.06
CA THR A 288 8.34 -8.05 1.63
C THR A 288 9.71 -7.40 1.63
N ILE A 289 10.03 -6.72 0.53
CA ILE A 289 11.24 -5.91 0.40
C ILE A 289 10.90 -4.60 -0.31
N ARG A 290 11.63 -3.53 -0.03
CA ARG A 290 11.49 -2.29 -0.79
C ARG A 290 11.94 -2.50 -2.23
N ARG A 291 11.25 -1.88 -3.18
CA ARG A 291 11.67 -1.86 -4.58
C ARG A 291 13.09 -1.28 -4.69
N GLY A 292 13.97 -1.98 -5.39
CA GLY A 292 15.40 -1.67 -5.44
C GLY A 292 16.23 -2.28 -4.31
N GLY A 293 15.62 -3.05 -3.41
CA GLY A 293 16.32 -3.80 -2.36
C GLY A 293 17.15 -4.94 -2.93
N THR A 294 18.24 -5.26 -2.23
CA THR A 294 19.25 -6.24 -2.66
C THR A 294 18.98 -7.64 -2.11
N ALA A 295 19.71 -8.64 -2.60
CA ALA A 295 19.68 -10.00 -2.05
C ALA A 295 20.11 -10.05 -0.58
N LEU A 296 20.97 -9.13 -0.14
CA LEU A 296 21.34 -8.98 1.26
C LEU A 296 20.16 -8.45 2.10
N ASP A 297 19.40 -7.48 1.56
CA ASP A 297 18.18 -6.98 2.21
C ASP A 297 17.10 -8.08 2.27
N ALA A 298 16.99 -8.92 1.24
CA ALA A 298 16.11 -10.09 1.24
C ALA A 298 16.51 -11.10 2.32
N ALA A 299 17.81 -11.37 2.48
CA ALA A 299 18.30 -12.22 3.56
C ALA A 299 17.95 -11.63 4.95
N HIS A 300 18.09 -10.31 5.12
CA HIS A 300 17.68 -9.59 6.33
C HIS A 300 16.16 -9.72 6.59
N ALA A 301 15.35 -9.63 5.55
CA ALA A 301 13.89 -9.76 5.68
C ALA A 301 13.50 -11.17 6.15
N ILE A 302 14.25 -12.21 5.75
CA ILE A 302 14.01 -13.59 6.19
C ILE A 302 14.50 -13.79 7.62
N HIS A 303 15.77 -13.50 7.89
CA HIS A 303 16.37 -13.58 9.22
C HIS A 303 17.73 -12.86 9.27
N SER A 304 18.03 -12.17 10.38
CA SER A 304 19.30 -11.44 10.55
C SER A 304 20.53 -12.34 10.45
N ASP A 305 20.45 -13.61 10.83
CA ASP A 305 21.56 -14.54 10.76
C ASP A 305 21.89 -14.92 9.32
N LEU A 306 20.89 -15.07 8.43
CA LEU A 306 21.09 -15.30 7.02
C LEU A 306 21.84 -14.13 6.35
N ALA A 307 21.54 -12.91 6.76
CA ALA A 307 22.24 -11.73 6.26
C ALA A 307 23.69 -11.67 6.77
N ARG A 308 23.94 -11.99 8.05
CA ARG A 308 25.29 -12.03 8.62
C ARG A 308 26.18 -13.10 7.97
N GLY A 309 25.62 -14.28 7.73
CA GLY A 309 26.31 -15.40 7.11
C GLY A 309 26.18 -15.46 5.58
N PHE A 310 25.70 -14.39 4.92
CA PHE A 310 25.39 -14.42 3.50
C PHE A 310 26.58 -14.81 2.63
N ILE A 311 26.42 -15.84 1.83
CA ILE A 311 27.40 -16.28 0.83
C ILE A 311 26.90 -15.94 -0.58
N ARG A 312 25.74 -16.45 -0.96
CA ARG A 312 25.08 -16.23 -2.26
C ARG A 312 23.56 -16.43 -2.12
N ALA A 313 22.82 -15.89 -3.08
CA ALA A 313 21.41 -16.20 -3.27
C ALA A 313 21.23 -17.08 -4.52
N GLU A 314 20.48 -18.15 -4.40
CA GLU A 314 19.92 -18.88 -5.54
C GLU A 314 18.59 -18.22 -5.89
N VAL A 315 18.48 -17.75 -7.12
CA VAL A 315 17.32 -16.99 -7.59
C VAL A 315 16.72 -17.66 -8.83
N MET A 316 15.42 -17.85 -8.82
CA MET A 316 14.63 -18.30 -9.96
C MET A 316 13.33 -17.47 -10.06
N LYS A 317 12.75 -17.41 -11.24
CA LYS A 317 11.48 -16.69 -11.45
C LYS A 317 10.28 -17.55 -11.08
N CYS A 318 9.33 -16.97 -10.36
CA CYS A 318 8.12 -17.67 -9.94
C CYS A 318 7.35 -18.25 -11.13
N ASP A 319 7.17 -17.48 -12.20
CA ASP A 319 6.43 -17.94 -13.37
C ASP A 319 7.10 -19.13 -14.07
N GLU A 320 8.44 -19.13 -14.14
CA GLU A 320 9.21 -20.25 -14.71
C GLU A 320 9.10 -21.51 -13.84
N LEU A 321 9.14 -21.33 -12.51
CA LEU A 321 8.96 -22.44 -11.57
C LEU A 321 7.55 -23.03 -11.65
N LEU A 322 6.53 -22.19 -11.71
CA LEU A 322 5.15 -22.63 -11.84
C LEU A 322 4.88 -23.35 -13.18
N ALA A 323 5.47 -22.86 -14.28
CA ALA A 323 5.38 -23.51 -15.58
C ALA A 323 6.06 -24.89 -15.57
N ALA A 324 7.28 -24.98 -15.05
CA ALA A 324 8.00 -26.27 -14.90
C ALA A 324 7.24 -27.22 -13.94
N GLY A 325 6.62 -26.69 -12.89
CA GLY A 325 5.83 -27.47 -11.94
C GLY A 325 4.58 -28.09 -12.55
N ALA A 326 3.91 -27.39 -13.45
CA ALA A 326 2.76 -27.91 -14.19
C ALA A 326 3.15 -29.10 -15.08
N GLU A 327 4.37 -29.10 -15.65
CA GLU A 327 4.88 -30.18 -16.48
C GLU A 327 5.43 -31.36 -15.64
N ARG A 328 6.09 -31.06 -14.52
CA ARG A 328 6.83 -32.05 -13.71
C ARG A 328 6.07 -32.60 -12.52
N GLY A 329 4.92 -31.99 -12.17
CA GLY A 329 4.00 -32.47 -11.15
C GLY A 329 4.38 -32.16 -9.69
N SER A 330 5.58 -31.59 -9.43
CA SER A 330 5.98 -31.16 -8.08
C SER A 330 6.96 -29.99 -8.09
N GLY A 331 7.01 -29.22 -6.99
CA GLY A 331 7.93 -28.09 -6.83
C GLY A 331 9.40 -28.53 -6.86
N HIS A 332 9.74 -29.61 -6.18
CA HIS A 332 11.12 -30.12 -6.18
C HIS A 332 11.59 -30.55 -7.58
N ALA A 333 10.76 -31.28 -8.33
CA ALA A 333 11.10 -31.68 -9.71
C ALA A 333 11.21 -30.44 -10.63
N ALA A 334 10.43 -29.41 -10.40
CA ALA A 334 10.54 -28.15 -11.13
C ALA A 334 11.87 -27.42 -10.83
N GLU A 335 12.28 -27.34 -9.57
CA GLU A 335 13.58 -26.74 -9.19
C GLU A 335 14.78 -27.49 -9.85
N VAL A 336 14.75 -28.81 -9.83
CA VAL A 336 15.77 -29.63 -10.50
C VAL A 336 15.82 -29.32 -12.00
N HIS A 337 14.67 -29.24 -12.66
CA HIS A 337 14.58 -28.86 -14.07
C HIS A 337 15.11 -27.45 -14.35
N LEU A 338 14.77 -26.46 -13.52
CA LEU A 338 15.30 -25.09 -13.66
C LEU A 338 16.82 -25.03 -13.48
N LYS A 339 17.37 -25.87 -12.61
CA LYS A 339 18.81 -26.00 -12.43
C LYS A 339 19.49 -26.62 -13.67
N GLU A 340 18.93 -27.67 -14.23
CA GLU A 340 19.42 -28.34 -15.43
C GLU A 340 19.34 -27.44 -16.67
N THR A 341 18.33 -26.59 -16.76
CA THR A 341 18.12 -25.65 -17.87
C THR A 341 18.78 -24.28 -17.65
N ALA A 342 19.64 -24.16 -16.64
CA ALA A 342 20.37 -22.94 -16.27
C ALA A 342 19.47 -21.72 -15.95
N LYS A 343 18.24 -21.93 -15.52
CA LYS A 343 17.29 -20.92 -15.08
C LYS A 343 17.34 -20.62 -13.58
N LEU A 344 18.06 -21.43 -12.82
CA LEU A 344 18.44 -21.15 -11.44
C LEU A 344 19.77 -20.40 -11.44
N HIS A 345 19.75 -19.14 -10.97
CA HIS A 345 20.90 -18.25 -11.01
C HIS A 345 21.54 -18.06 -9.65
N LEU A 346 22.88 -18.14 -9.58
CA LEU A 346 23.64 -17.78 -8.40
C LEU A 346 23.94 -16.27 -8.42
N LYS A 347 23.43 -15.51 -7.46
CA LYS A 347 23.54 -14.06 -7.36
C LYS A 347 24.37 -13.64 -6.13
N GLY A 348 25.09 -12.54 -6.26
CA GLY A 348 25.82 -11.90 -5.15
C GLY A 348 24.90 -11.04 -4.27
N LYS A 349 25.47 -10.50 -3.20
CA LYS A 349 24.75 -9.65 -2.21
C LYS A 349 24.09 -8.41 -2.82
N ASP A 350 24.67 -7.86 -3.89
CA ASP A 350 24.23 -6.60 -4.53
C ASP A 350 23.19 -6.84 -5.65
N TYR A 351 22.74 -8.08 -5.85
CA TYR A 351 21.67 -8.37 -6.81
C TYR A 351 20.38 -7.67 -6.39
N ILE A 352 19.79 -6.88 -7.27
CA ILE A 352 18.51 -6.22 -7.04
C ILE A 352 17.40 -7.25 -7.21
N VAL A 353 16.68 -7.51 -6.13
CA VAL A 353 15.57 -8.45 -6.13
C VAL A 353 14.40 -7.89 -6.93
N GLU A 354 13.83 -8.72 -7.79
CA GLU A 354 12.67 -8.37 -8.61
C GLU A 354 11.39 -8.97 -8.04
N ASP A 355 10.25 -8.36 -8.38
CA ASP A 355 8.94 -8.87 -7.94
C ASP A 355 8.69 -10.26 -8.53
N GLY A 356 8.37 -11.20 -7.65
CA GLY A 356 8.16 -12.59 -8.05
C GLY A 356 9.43 -13.46 -8.07
N ASP A 357 10.58 -12.96 -7.60
CA ASP A 357 11.75 -13.80 -7.41
C ASP A 357 11.50 -14.83 -6.32
N ILE A 358 11.91 -16.07 -6.56
CA ILE A 358 12.06 -17.11 -5.53
C ILE A 358 13.52 -17.10 -5.12
N VAL A 359 13.78 -16.93 -3.81
CA VAL A 359 15.12 -16.69 -3.29
C VAL A 359 15.46 -17.71 -2.22
N HIS A 360 16.53 -18.48 -2.42
CA HIS A 360 17.14 -19.35 -1.43
C HIS A 360 18.49 -18.77 -1.01
N ILE A 361 18.64 -18.43 0.26
CA ILE A 361 19.88 -17.85 0.80
C ILE A 361 20.83 -18.96 1.21
N ARG A 362 22.02 -19.03 0.58
CA ARG A 362 23.15 -19.83 1.04
C ARG A 362 23.95 -19.02 2.05
N HIS A 363 24.13 -19.55 3.24
CA HIS A 363 24.85 -18.89 4.33
C HIS A 363 25.84 -19.86 5.00
N SER A 364 26.88 -19.28 5.59
CA SER A 364 27.72 -20.00 6.56
C SER A 364 26.95 -20.07 7.86
N GLY A 365 26.62 -21.25 8.30
CA GLY A 365 25.94 -21.51 9.58
C GLY A 365 26.76 -21.10 10.79
#